data_1684ab8bf21fbfc5f3e6f5535dfb216d
#
_entry.id   1684ab8bf21fbfc5f3e6f5535dfb216d
#
_cell.length_a   1.000
_cell.length_b   1.000
_cell.length_c   1.000
_cell.angle_alpha   90.00
_cell.angle_beta   90.00
_cell.angle_gamma   90.00
#
_symmetry.space_group_name_H-M   'P 1'
#
loop_
_entity.id
_entity.type
_entity.pdbx_description
1 polymer ?
#
loop_
_entity_poly.entity_id
_entity_poly.type
_entity_poly.pdbx_seq_one_letter_code
_entity_poly.pdbx_strand_id
1 'polypeptide(L)'
;MTTPPLFFIPGAVPSSKNSRIMTRGGFFIASKATQKYRKRSAPYWKKYKEEFKDIISKLPKPVIIGMHFVRGSRHKWDFINPAQTIQDEMSKAGWIEDDNVFEILPVPLEIDGKFWKYDKSNPGVYIAVLSSFCEGYINIKLDDNKPS
;
A
#
# COMPACT_ATOMS: atom_id res chain seq x y z
N MET A 1 -13.45 11.43 -17.63
CA MET A 1 -12.40 11.20 -16.62
C MET A 1 -11.81 9.81 -16.80
N THR A 2 -10.52 9.70 -16.84
CA THR A 2 -9.85 8.41 -16.90
C THR A 2 -9.67 7.84 -15.49
N THR A 3 -9.92 6.54 -15.34
CA THR A 3 -9.64 5.85 -14.10
C THR A 3 -8.13 5.69 -13.95
N PRO A 4 -7.54 5.96 -12.77
CA PRO A 4 -6.12 5.72 -12.56
C PRO A 4 -5.79 4.23 -12.70
N PRO A 5 -4.55 3.88 -13.05
CA PRO A 5 -4.12 2.48 -13.04
C PRO A 5 -4.38 1.84 -11.69
N LEU A 6 -5.04 0.69 -11.69
CA LEU A 6 -5.51 0.01 -10.49
C LEU A 6 -5.10 -1.45 -10.51
N PHE A 7 -4.52 -1.90 -9.40
CA PHE A 7 -4.05 -3.28 -9.21
C PHE A 7 -4.70 -3.87 -7.98
N PHE A 8 -5.23 -5.09 -8.06
CA PHE A 8 -5.75 -5.80 -6.90
C PHE A 8 -4.82 -6.94 -6.51
N ILE A 9 -4.33 -6.91 -5.26
CA ILE A 9 -3.51 -7.97 -4.68
C ILE A 9 -4.36 -8.69 -3.64
N PRO A 10 -4.76 -9.94 -3.90
CA PRO A 10 -5.59 -10.69 -2.96
C PRO A 10 -4.78 -11.17 -1.75
N GLY A 11 -5.47 -11.39 -0.66
CA GLY A 11 -4.94 -11.90 0.59
C GLY A 11 -5.23 -10.96 1.75
N ALA A 12 -5.41 -11.53 2.94
CA ALA A 12 -5.63 -10.74 4.15
C ALA A 12 -4.32 -10.06 4.56
N VAL A 13 -4.26 -8.73 4.41
CA VAL A 13 -3.04 -7.96 4.69
C VAL A 13 -2.81 -7.89 6.19
N PRO A 14 -1.69 -8.42 6.71
CA PRO A 14 -1.39 -8.35 8.14
C PRO A 14 -0.93 -6.96 8.56
N SER A 15 -1.11 -6.65 9.84
CA SER A 15 -0.55 -5.43 10.43
C SER A 15 0.97 -5.57 10.54
N SER A 16 1.71 -4.50 10.24
CA SER A 16 3.16 -4.48 10.42
C SER A 16 3.58 -4.68 11.88
N LYS A 17 2.73 -4.28 12.84
CA LYS A 17 3.00 -4.48 14.28
C LYS A 17 3.13 -5.94 14.66
N ASN A 18 2.40 -6.83 13.98
CA ASN A 18 2.35 -8.26 14.28
C ASN A 18 2.98 -9.10 13.19
N SER A 19 3.84 -8.50 12.37
CA SER A 19 4.43 -9.17 11.21
C SER A 19 5.55 -10.14 11.56
N ARG A 20 6.12 -10.03 12.77
CA ARG A 20 7.25 -10.83 13.22
C ARG A 20 6.98 -11.44 14.60
N ILE A 21 7.55 -12.63 14.81
CA ILE A 21 7.57 -13.28 16.12
C ILE A 21 9.00 -13.64 16.47
N MET A 22 9.33 -13.63 17.77
CA MET A 22 10.64 -14.05 18.24
C MET A 22 10.64 -15.56 18.49
N THR A 23 11.66 -16.23 17.98
CA THR A 23 11.87 -17.66 18.22
C THR A 23 12.58 -17.87 19.57
N ARG A 24 12.59 -19.13 20.05
CA ARG A 24 13.31 -19.50 21.27
C ARG A 24 14.82 -19.22 21.19
N GLY A 25 15.39 -19.23 19.97
CA GLY A 25 16.79 -18.91 19.77
C GLY A 25 17.13 -17.42 19.67
N GLY A 26 16.16 -16.54 19.92
CA GLY A 26 16.35 -15.09 19.88
C GLY A 26 16.30 -14.48 18.49
N PHE A 27 15.86 -15.20 17.48
CA PHE A 27 15.72 -14.70 16.10
C PHE A 27 14.28 -14.26 15.84
N PHE A 28 14.13 -13.18 15.04
CA PHE A 28 12.82 -12.76 14.54
C PHE A 28 12.50 -13.49 13.26
N ILE A 29 11.30 -14.06 13.18
CA ILE A 29 10.77 -14.66 11.96
C ILE A 29 9.41 -14.05 11.63
N ALA A 30 9.00 -14.16 10.37
CA ALA A 30 7.69 -13.69 9.96
C ALA A 30 6.60 -14.48 10.69
N SER A 31 5.54 -13.79 11.15
CA SER A 31 4.38 -14.44 11.76
C SER A 31 3.68 -15.38 10.77
N LYS A 32 2.86 -16.30 11.26
CA LYS A 32 2.08 -17.18 10.40
C LYS A 32 1.18 -16.41 9.45
N ALA A 33 0.57 -15.32 9.93
CA ALA A 33 -0.28 -14.45 9.11
C ALA A 33 0.52 -13.81 7.98
N THR A 34 1.73 -13.32 8.27
CA THR A 34 2.61 -12.73 7.25
C THR A 34 3.06 -13.78 6.24
N GLN A 35 3.44 -14.96 6.68
CA GLN A 35 3.85 -16.06 5.79
C GLN A 35 2.70 -16.46 4.86
N LYS A 36 1.49 -16.61 5.41
CA LYS A 36 0.30 -16.94 4.65
C LYS A 36 -0.01 -15.85 3.61
N TYR A 37 0.09 -14.60 4.01
CA TYR A 37 -0.13 -13.47 3.11
C TYR A 37 0.89 -13.48 1.96
N ARG A 38 2.17 -13.61 2.27
CA ARG A 38 3.23 -13.64 1.25
C ARG A 38 3.02 -14.75 0.24
N LYS A 39 2.65 -15.94 0.71
CA LYS A 39 2.36 -17.08 -0.16
C LYS A 39 1.17 -16.80 -1.08
N ARG A 40 0.10 -16.22 -0.52
CA ARG A 40 -1.13 -15.91 -1.28
C ARG A 40 -0.90 -14.81 -2.31
N SER A 41 -0.16 -13.78 -1.96
CA SER A 41 0.02 -12.59 -2.78
C SER A 41 1.16 -12.68 -3.79
N ALA A 42 2.15 -13.55 -3.57
CA ALA A 42 3.37 -13.62 -4.38
C ALA A 42 3.13 -13.68 -5.89
N PRO A 43 2.21 -14.51 -6.44
CA PRO A 43 1.99 -14.56 -7.88
C PRO A 43 1.51 -13.22 -8.46
N TYR A 44 0.78 -12.44 -7.68
CA TYR A 44 0.20 -11.17 -8.12
C TYR A 44 1.22 -10.05 -8.12
N TRP A 45 2.10 -10.00 -7.12
CA TRP A 45 3.24 -9.08 -7.12
C TRP A 45 4.10 -9.29 -8.36
N LYS A 46 4.37 -10.55 -8.70
CA LYS A 46 5.14 -10.90 -9.89
C LYS A 46 4.40 -10.53 -11.17
N LYS A 47 3.10 -10.82 -11.23
CA LYS A 47 2.26 -10.60 -12.41
C LYS A 47 2.22 -9.13 -12.83
N TYR A 48 2.08 -8.22 -11.87
CA TYR A 48 1.87 -6.79 -12.15
C TYR A 48 3.15 -5.97 -12.09
N LYS A 49 4.27 -6.56 -11.76
CA LYS A 49 5.54 -5.84 -11.54
C LYS A 49 5.93 -4.96 -12.73
N GLU A 50 6.00 -5.52 -13.92
CA GLU A 50 6.49 -4.79 -15.08
C GLU A 50 5.53 -3.67 -15.49
N GLU A 51 4.24 -3.92 -15.44
CA GLU A 51 3.22 -2.92 -15.73
C GLU A 51 3.30 -1.75 -14.74
N PHE A 52 3.40 -2.04 -13.45
CA PHE A 52 3.51 -1.02 -12.41
C PHE A 52 4.79 -0.19 -12.59
N LYS A 53 5.92 -0.85 -12.80
CA LYS A 53 7.21 -0.16 -12.99
C LYS A 53 7.19 0.73 -14.22
N ASP A 54 6.58 0.29 -15.30
CA ASP A 54 6.46 1.09 -16.52
C ASP A 54 5.65 2.37 -16.25
N ILE A 55 4.54 2.25 -15.53
CA ILE A 55 3.70 3.39 -15.21
C ILE A 55 4.46 4.42 -14.37
N ILE A 56 5.09 3.98 -13.27
CA ILE A 56 5.76 4.91 -12.36
C ILE A 56 7.04 5.51 -12.96
N SER A 57 7.66 4.82 -13.93
CA SER A 57 8.87 5.34 -14.60
C SER A 57 8.61 6.65 -15.35
N LYS A 58 7.35 6.90 -15.71
CA LYS A 58 6.94 8.10 -16.43
C LYS A 58 6.47 9.24 -15.52
N LEU A 59 6.52 9.03 -14.22
CA LEU A 59 5.99 9.98 -13.24
C LEU A 59 7.11 10.56 -12.37
N PRO A 60 6.95 11.81 -11.93
CA PRO A 60 7.90 12.39 -10.98
C PRO A 60 7.80 11.70 -9.63
N LYS A 61 8.93 11.62 -8.93
CA LYS A 61 9.00 11.08 -7.57
C LYS A 61 8.85 12.20 -6.54
N PRO A 62 8.26 11.93 -5.37
CA PRO A 62 7.64 10.66 -4.99
C PRO A 62 6.32 10.41 -5.73
N VAL A 63 6.06 9.15 -6.02
CA VAL A 63 4.79 8.74 -6.64
C VAL A 63 3.74 8.59 -5.54
N ILE A 64 2.57 9.17 -5.73
CA ILE A 64 1.47 9.03 -4.78
C ILE A 64 0.71 7.74 -5.08
N ILE A 65 0.64 6.87 -4.08
CA ILE A 65 0.04 5.54 -4.21
C ILE A 65 -1.19 5.47 -3.32
N GLY A 66 -2.36 5.28 -3.93
CA GLY A 66 -3.60 5.05 -3.19
C GLY A 66 -3.73 3.58 -2.83
N MET A 67 -4.17 3.33 -1.59
CA MET A 67 -4.42 1.97 -1.10
C MET A 67 -5.83 1.89 -0.53
N HIS A 68 -6.59 0.91 -1.01
CA HIS A 68 -7.94 0.63 -0.54
C HIS A 68 -7.99 -0.81 -0.05
N PHE A 69 -8.11 -0.99 1.26
CA PHE A 69 -8.07 -2.33 1.86
C PHE A 69 -9.45 -2.97 1.86
N VAL A 70 -9.49 -4.23 1.42
CA VAL A 70 -10.66 -5.11 1.57
C VAL A 70 -10.35 -6.05 2.71
N ARG A 71 -11.10 -5.94 3.79
CA ARG A 71 -10.81 -6.67 5.02
C ARG A 71 -11.83 -7.78 5.28
N GLY A 72 -11.32 -8.91 5.76
CA GLY A 72 -12.15 -10.05 6.14
C GLY A 72 -12.74 -9.93 7.55
N SER A 73 -12.56 -8.82 8.22
CA SER A 73 -13.01 -8.54 9.59
C SER A 73 -13.53 -7.12 9.70
N ARG A 74 -14.46 -6.90 10.64
CA ARG A 74 -14.98 -5.56 10.95
C ARG A 74 -14.37 -4.97 12.22
N HIS A 75 -13.34 -5.59 12.77
CA HIS A 75 -12.60 -5.03 13.91
C HIS A 75 -11.97 -3.70 13.55
N LYS A 76 -11.84 -2.83 14.53
CA LYS A 76 -11.14 -1.55 14.34
C LYS A 76 -9.71 -1.79 13.87
N TRP A 77 -9.25 -0.95 12.98
CA TRP A 77 -7.91 -1.04 12.40
C TRP A 77 -7.41 0.38 12.06
N ASP A 78 -6.12 0.52 11.86
CA ASP A 78 -5.55 1.75 11.35
C ASP A 78 -4.94 1.52 9.97
N PHE A 79 -4.87 2.58 9.18
CA PHE A 79 -4.37 2.52 7.82
C PHE A 79 -2.85 2.30 7.78
N ILE A 80 -2.11 2.90 8.70
CA ILE A 80 -0.65 2.96 8.65
C ILE A 80 -0.01 1.57 8.69
N ASN A 81 -0.49 0.70 9.56
CA ASN A 81 0.11 -0.62 9.75
C ASN A 81 -0.02 -1.54 8.53
N PRO A 82 -1.20 -1.78 7.96
CA PRO A 82 -1.28 -2.58 6.74
C PRO A 82 -0.66 -1.86 5.54
N ALA A 83 -0.69 -0.53 5.48
CA ALA A 83 -0.01 0.22 4.41
C ALA A 83 1.50 -0.01 4.47
N GLN A 84 2.10 -0.06 5.65
CA GLN A 84 3.52 -0.37 5.81
C GLN A 84 3.84 -1.78 5.30
N THR A 85 2.97 -2.75 5.59
CA THR A 85 3.13 -4.11 5.07
C THR A 85 3.15 -4.11 3.53
N ILE A 86 2.25 -3.37 2.90
CA ILE A 86 2.20 -3.30 1.44
C ILE A 86 3.45 -2.63 0.87
N GLN A 87 3.92 -1.54 1.47
CA GLN A 87 5.17 -0.90 1.04
C GLN A 87 6.35 -1.84 1.13
N ASP A 88 6.45 -2.62 2.22
CA ASP A 88 7.51 -3.61 2.39
C ASP A 88 7.44 -4.69 1.29
N GLU A 89 6.26 -5.16 0.96
CA GLU A 89 6.09 -6.15 -0.10
C GLU A 89 6.40 -5.56 -1.49
N MET A 90 6.02 -4.30 -1.74
CA MET A 90 6.37 -3.61 -2.98
C MET A 90 7.88 -3.51 -3.16
N SER A 91 8.61 -3.17 -2.09
CA SER A 91 10.08 -3.13 -2.12
C SER A 91 10.68 -4.50 -2.38
N LYS A 92 10.22 -5.53 -1.67
CA LYS A 92 10.72 -6.90 -1.81
C LYS A 92 10.44 -7.47 -3.19
N ALA A 93 9.29 -7.14 -3.76
CA ALA A 93 8.91 -7.60 -5.09
C ALA A 93 9.60 -6.82 -6.22
N GLY A 94 10.29 -5.73 -5.88
CA GLY A 94 10.97 -4.90 -6.86
C GLY A 94 10.08 -3.94 -7.62
N TRP A 95 8.88 -3.66 -7.09
CA TRP A 95 7.98 -2.65 -7.67
C TRP A 95 8.53 -1.24 -7.48
N ILE A 96 9.20 -1.03 -6.36
CA ILE A 96 9.86 0.22 -5.98
C ILE A 96 11.27 -0.11 -5.46
N GLU A 97 12.17 0.85 -5.51
CA GLU A 97 13.53 0.68 -5.01
C GLU A 97 13.57 0.65 -3.48
N ASP A 98 12.77 1.52 -2.86
CA ASP A 98 12.67 1.61 -1.41
C ASP A 98 11.33 2.25 -1.04
N ASP A 99 10.90 2.07 0.20
CA ASP A 99 9.64 2.61 0.71
C ASP A 99 9.77 3.98 1.39
N ASN A 100 10.86 4.69 1.11
CA ASN A 100 11.07 6.01 1.69
C ASN A 100 10.28 7.12 0.97
N VAL A 101 10.22 8.28 1.62
CA VAL A 101 9.42 9.43 1.16
C VAL A 101 9.88 10.01 -0.19
N PHE A 102 11.09 9.68 -0.64
CA PHE A 102 11.57 10.12 -1.96
C PHE A 102 11.06 9.23 -3.09
N GLU A 103 10.59 8.04 -2.78
CA GLU A 103 10.08 7.08 -3.75
C GLU A 103 8.56 7.09 -3.84
N ILE A 104 7.87 6.88 -2.73
CA ILE A 104 6.40 6.79 -2.70
C ILE A 104 5.80 7.48 -1.49
N LEU A 105 4.54 7.91 -1.66
CA LEU A 105 3.71 8.45 -0.58
C LEU A 105 2.38 7.68 -0.58
N PRO A 106 2.13 6.81 0.41
CA PRO A 106 0.88 6.09 0.49
C PRO A 106 -0.25 6.98 1.04
N VAL A 107 -1.43 6.85 0.45
CA VAL A 107 -2.63 7.56 0.92
C VAL A 107 -3.83 6.62 0.87
N PRO A 108 -4.84 6.81 1.73
CA PRO A 108 -6.09 6.07 1.61
C PRO A 108 -6.78 6.37 0.28
N LEU A 109 -7.28 5.33 -0.38
CA LEU A 109 -8.00 5.45 -1.65
C LEU A 109 -9.49 5.23 -1.43
N GLU A 110 -10.28 6.20 -1.88
CA GLU A 110 -11.74 6.07 -1.87
C GLU A 110 -12.20 5.33 -3.12
N ILE A 111 -12.98 4.26 -2.92
CA ILE A 111 -13.64 3.52 -4.00
C ILE A 111 -15.12 3.44 -3.65
N ASP A 112 -15.98 3.86 -4.57
CA ASP A 112 -17.44 3.85 -4.40
C ASP A 112 -17.89 4.54 -3.10
N GLY A 113 -17.24 5.66 -2.77
CA GLY A 113 -17.58 6.47 -1.61
C GLY A 113 -17.08 5.95 -0.26
N LYS A 114 -16.22 4.93 -0.26
CA LYS A 114 -15.68 4.33 0.97
C LYS A 114 -14.17 4.22 0.90
N PHE A 115 -13.50 4.39 2.07
CA PHE A 115 -12.04 4.26 2.16
C PHE A 115 -11.57 2.85 2.43
N TRP A 116 -12.47 1.92 2.72
CA TRP A 116 -12.19 0.49 2.88
C TRP A 116 -13.48 -0.31 2.67
N LYS A 117 -13.33 -1.63 2.51
CA LYS A 117 -14.46 -2.52 2.30
C LYS A 117 -14.33 -3.75 3.19
N TYR A 118 -15.47 -4.25 3.66
CA TYR A 118 -15.54 -5.57 4.30
C TYR A 118 -15.95 -6.59 3.25
N ASP A 119 -15.14 -7.64 3.11
CA ASP A 119 -15.48 -8.82 2.29
C ASP A 119 -14.68 -10.00 2.83
N LYS A 120 -15.35 -10.86 3.59
CA LYS A 120 -14.72 -12.01 4.21
C LYS A 120 -14.20 -13.02 3.18
N SER A 121 -14.87 -13.12 2.03
CA SER A 121 -14.54 -14.12 1.01
C SER A 121 -13.37 -13.70 0.10
N ASN A 122 -13.09 -12.42 0.00
CA ASN A 122 -12.04 -11.93 -0.91
C ASN A 122 -11.28 -10.72 -0.36
N PRO A 123 -10.61 -10.87 0.79
CA PRO A 123 -9.79 -9.78 1.31
C PRO A 123 -8.58 -9.50 0.41
N GLY A 124 -8.10 -8.27 0.45
CA GLY A 124 -6.95 -7.85 -0.34
C GLY A 124 -6.73 -6.36 -0.27
N VAL A 125 -6.00 -5.83 -1.24
CA VAL A 125 -5.76 -4.40 -1.37
C VAL A 125 -5.83 -3.98 -2.83
N TYR A 126 -6.55 -2.87 -3.09
CA TYR A 126 -6.45 -2.17 -4.36
C TYR A 126 -5.35 -1.12 -4.25
N ILE A 127 -4.42 -1.13 -5.20
CA ILE A 127 -3.31 -0.20 -5.27
C ILE A 127 -3.49 0.64 -6.53
N ALA A 128 -3.55 1.96 -6.38
CA ALA A 128 -3.71 2.89 -7.50
C ALA A 128 -2.53 3.85 -7.57
N VAL A 129 -2.11 4.17 -8.80
CA VAL A 129 -1.09 5.19 -9.05
C VAL A 129 -1.79 6.53 -9.25
N LEU A 130 -1.63 7.46 -8.31
CA LEU A 130 -2.42 8.68 -8.22
C LEU A 130 -1.70 9.96 -8.64
N SER A 131 -0.41 9.97 -8.83
CA SER A 131 0.36 11.21 -9.05
C SER A 131 -0.20 12.10 -10.17
N SER A 132 -0.76 11.51 -11.22
CA SER A 132 -1.35 12.25 -12.33
C SER A 132 -2.85 12.53 -12.14
N PHE A 133 -3.42 12.08 -11.01
CA PHE A 133 -4.87 12.10 -10.78
C PHE A 133 -5.25 12.77 -9.45
N CYS A 134 -4.31 13.48 -8.83
CA CYS A 134 -4.53 14.12 -7.53
C CYS A 134 -5.16 15.49 -7.65
N GLU A 135 -6.22 15.61 -8.42
CA GLU A 135 -7.05 16.81 -8.43
C GLU A 135 -7.68 16.96 -7.04
N GLY A 136 -7.64 18.13 -6.49
CA GLY A 136 -8.12 18.38 -5.14
C GLY A 136 -7.10 18.10 -4.04
N TYR A 137 -5.89 17.72 -4.38
CA TYR A 137 -4.78 17.65 -3.44
C TYR A 137 -4.51 19.06 -2.91
N ILE A 138 -4.55 19.22 -1.60
CA ILE A 138 -4.40 20.54 -0.99
C ILE A 138 -2.92 20.92 -1.00
N ASN A 139 -2.59 21.94 -1.78
CA ASN A 139 -1.25 22.51 -1.81
C ASN A 139 -1.31 23.89 -1.10
N ILE A 140 -0.76 23.93 0.10
CA ILE A 140 -0.73 25.14 0.91
C ILE A 140 0.66 25.76 0.80
N LYS A 141 0.71 27.02 0.37
CA LYS A 141 1.95 27.80 0.38
C LYS A 141 2.03 28.56 1.69
N LEU A 142 3.11 28.37 2.42
CA LEU A 142 3.36 29.14 3.63
C LEU A 142 3.83 30.53 3.24
N ASP A 143 3.25 31.55 3.87
CA ASP A 143 3.67 32.94 3.68
C ASP A 143 4.88 33.20 4.58
N ASP A 144 6.04 33.44 3.98
CA ASP A 144 7.29 33.65 4.70
C ASP A 144 7.28 34.92 5.56
N ASN A 145 6.35 35.83 5.32
CA ASN A 145 6.21 37.08 6.07
C ASN A 145 5.28 36.96 7.27
N LYS A 146 4.68 35.80 7.50
CA LYS A 146 3.82 35.57 8.65
C LYS A 146 4.58 34.88 9.76
N PRO A 147 4.43 35.34 11.02
CA PRO A 147 5.00 34.61 12.14
C PRO A 147 4.36 33.23 12.23
N SER A 148 5.19 32.25 12.44
CA SER A 148 4.75 30.86 12.61
C SER A 148 4.13 30.63 13.99
#